data_bb26db67d1e6fd58fd9e0c7cb0760898
#
_entry.id   bb26db67d1e6fd58fd9e0c7cb0760898
#
_cell.length_a   1.000
_cell.length_b   1.000
_cell.length_c   1.000
_cell.angle_alpha   90.00
_cell.angle_beta   90.00
_cell.angle_gamma   90.00
#
_symmetry.space_group_name_H-M   'P 1'
#
loop_
_entity.id
_entity.type
_entity.pdbx_description
1 polymer ?
#
loop_
_entity_poly.entity_id
_entity_poly.type
_entity_poly.pdbx_seq_one_letter_code
_entity_poly.pdbx_strand_id
1 'polypeptide(L)'
;MTGSAARTSDDGSFAGLDSLRRKSKMNAMRHDTSYPETGPETPATKFLHQHRIAHSNHLYEYEEHGGTKVSARELNVAEHAVVKTLVMEDEAAKPLIVLMHGDRKVSTKELARQIGVKKVGPCKPEDALRHTGYMVGGCSPFGTKKILPVHLEKSILDLPLVYINGGRRGYLVGVHPHDILSVLQPKIVECALKE
;
A
#
# COMPACT_ATOMS: atom_id res chain seq x y z
N MET A 1 -7.27 -57.27 -50.69
CA MET A 1 -7.23 -55.90 -51.28
C MET A 1 -7.45 -54.93 -50.15
N THR A 2 -6.43 -54.60 -49.55
CA THR A 2 -5.85 -53.30 -49.12
C THR A 2 -6.84 -52.32 -48.55
N GLY A 3 -6.88 -52.21 -47.23
CA GLY A 3 -7.49 -51.19 -46.44
C GLY A 3 -6.42 -50.44 -45.62
N SER A 4 -6.27 -49.16 -45.89
CA SER A 4 -5.32 -48.26 -45.28
C SER A 4 -5.84 -47.76 -43.92
N ALA A 5 -5.03 -47.90 -42.89
CA ALA A 5 -5.30 -47.37 -41.56
C ALA A 5 -4.76 -45.91 -41.47
N ALA A 6 -5.65 -44.99 -41.17
CA ALA A 6 -5.28 -43.62 -40.83
C ALA A 6 -4.89 -43.52 -39.34
N ARG A 7 -3.70 -42.99 -39.05
CA ARG A 7 -3.25 -42.64 -37.69
C ARG A 7 -3.69 -41.22 -37.41
N THR A 8 -4.49 -41.02 -36.38
CA THR A 8 -4.74 -39.72 -35.76
C THR A 8 -3.65 -39.47 -34.71
N SER A 9 -2.84 -38.45 -34.93
CA SER A 9 -1.90 -37.90 -33.97
C SER A 9 -2.63 -36.98 -33.02
N ASP A 10 -2.62 -37.36 -31.76
CA ASP A 10 -3.08 -36.56 -30.62
C ASP A 10 -1.94 -35.60 -30.21
N ASP A 11 -2.13 -34.31 -30.48
CA ASP A 11 -1.19 -33.24 -30.14
C ASP A 11 -1.95 -32.16 -29.36
N GLY A 12 -2.20 -32.45 -28.11
CA GLY A 12 -2.87 -31.53 -27.20
C GLY A 12 -2.49 -31.78 -25.77
N SER A 13 -1.58 -30.98 -25.24
CA SER A 13 -1.44 -30.67 -23.82
C SER A 13 0.01 -30.50 -23.35
N PHE A 14 0.64 -29.37 -23.67
CA PHE A 14 1.84 -28.95 -22.94
C PHE A 14 1.82 -27.47 -22.54
N ALA A 15 0.79 -26.71 -22.91
CA ALA A 15 0.71 -25.26 -22.58
C ALA A 15 0.22 -24.96 -21.13
N GLY A 16 -0.45 -25.91 -20.48
CA GLY A 16 -1.05 -25.69 -19.15
C GLY A 16 -0.06 -25.80 -17.98
N LEU A 17 0.98 -26.64 -18.12
CA LEU A 17 1.93 -26.90 -17.04
C LEU A 17 2.95 -25.77 -16.85
N ASP A 18 3.27 -25.00 -17.89
CA ASP A 18 4.24 -23.91 -17.83
C ASP A 18 3.66 -22.65 -17.16
N SER A 19 2.35 -22.42 -17.29
CA SER A 19 1.67 -21.31 -16.63
C SER A 19 1.53 -21.54 -15.11
N LEU A 20 1.30 -22.77 -14.69
CA LEU A 20 1.24 -23.16 -13.27
C LEU A 20 2.63 -23.12 -12.61
N ARG A 21 3.67 -23.50 -13.36
CA ARG A 21 5.05 -23.44 -12.90
C ARG A 21 5.57 -22.00 -12.75
N ARG A 22 5.14 -21.07 -13.62
CA ARG A 22 5.45 -19.63 -13.50
C ARG A 22 4.72 -18.99 -12.33
N LYS A 23 3.44 -19.31 -12.08
CA LYS A 23 2.70 -18.86 -10.89
C LYS A 23 3.30 -19.40 -9.58
N SER A 24 3.79 -20.65 -9.56
CA SER A 24 4.47 -21.22 -8.40
C SER A 24 5.83 -20.58 -8.14
N LYS A 25 6.63 -20.24 -9.18
CA LYS A 25 7.88 -19.50 -9.03
C LYS A 25 7.67 -18.05 -8.60
N MET A 26 6.63 -17.35 -9.09
CA MET A 26 6.28 -16.00 -8.64
C MET A 26 5.83 -15.98 -7.17
N ASN A 27 5.20 -17.03 -6.69
CA ASN A 27 4.81 -17.13 -5.27
C ASN A 27 6.00 -17.51 -4.36
N ALA A 28 7.04 -18.15 -4.89
CA ALA A 28 8.26 -18.51 -4.15
C ALA A 28 9.25 -17.34 -3.98
N MET A 29 9.12 -16.25 -4.77
CA MET A 29 9.96 -15.05 -4.62
C MET A 29 9.49 -14.08 -3.51
N ARG A 30 8.44 -14.43 -2.77
CA ARG A 30 7.83 -13.58 -1.72
C ARG A 30 8.44 -13.78 -0.32
N HIS A 31 9.49 -14.56 -0.16
CA HIS A 31 10.13 -14.80 1.13
C HIS A 31 11.65 -14.57 1.06
N ASP A 32 12.04 -13.29 1.02
CA ASP A 32 13.33 -12.92 1.57
C ASP A 32 13.11 -12.54 3.05
N THR A 33 13.42 -13.48 3.94
CA THR A 33 13.10 -13.45 5.37
C THR A 33 14.26 -12.88 6.19
N SER A 34 14.78 -11.71 5.83
CA SER A 34 15.77 -11.00 6.67
C SER A 34 15.11 -10.06 7.71
N TYR A 35 13.77 -9.96 7.73
CA TYR A 35 13.03 -9.10 8.66
C TYR A 35 12.45 -9.90 9.83
N PRO A 36 12.40 -9.32 11.06
CA PRO A 36 11.84 -10.02 12.20
C PRO A 36 10.39 -10.44 11.92
N GLU A 37 10.12 -11.73 12.10
CA GLU A 37 8.79 -12.33 11.88
C GLU A 37 7.72 -11.70 12.78
N THR A 38 8.13 -11.09 13.91
CA THR A 38 7.24 -10.47 14.89
C THR A 38 7.47 -8.97 14.95
N GLY A 39 6.48 -8.19 14.53
CA GLY A 39 6.41 -6.75 14.71
C GLY A 39 5.52 -6.35 15.88
N PRO A 40 5.47 -5.04 16.21
CA PRO A 40 4.54 -4.52 17.20
C PRO A 40 3.09 -4.85 16.85
N GLU A 41 2.33 -5.32 17.83
CA GLU A 41 0.89 -5.50 17.65
C GLU A 41 0.20 -4.13 17.67
N THR A 42 -0.42 -3.78 16.56
CA THR A 42 -1.17 -2.53 16.36
C THR A 42 -2.51 -2.85 15.70
N PRO A 43 -3.48 -1.91 15.68
CA PRO A 43 -4.68 -2.10 14.87
C PRO A 43 -4.37 -2.36 13.38
N ALA A 44 -3.29 -1.77 12.86
CA ALA A 44 -2.86 -1.98 11.47
C ALA A 44 -2.37 -3.41 11.24
N THR A 45 -1.48 -3.95 12.09
CA THR A 45 -0.98 -5.32 11.93
C THR A 45 -2.06 -6.35 12.17
N LYS A 46 -2.98 -6.11 13.14
CA LYS A 46 -4.17 -6.95 13.32
C LYS A 46 -5.03 -6.99 12.06
N PHE A 47 -5.27 -5.85 11.43
CA PHE A 47 -6.00 -5.76 10.17
C PHE A 47 -5.32 -6.57 9.06
N LEU A 48 -4.00 -6.40 8.88
CA LEU A 48 -3.23 -7.14 7.86
C LEU A 48 -3.31 -8.66 8.09
N HIS A 49 -3.15 -9.12 9.34
CA HIS A 49 -3.28 -10.53 9.70
C HIS A 49 -4.70 -11.07 9.43
N GLN A 50 -5.74 -10.35 9.82
CA GLN A 50 -7.14 -10.73 9.58
C GLN A 50 -7.45 -10.91 8.09
N HIS A 51 -6.84 -10.06 7.23
CA HIS A 51 -6.99 -10.12 5.79
C HIS A 51 -5.94 -11.02 5.10
N ARG A 52 -5.08 -11.71 5.88
CA ARG A 52 -4.02 -12.59 5.38
C ARG A 52 -3.06 -11.90 4.41
N ILE A 53 -2.76 -10.63 4.67
CA ILE A 53 -1.80 -9.85 3.89
C ILE A 53 -0.39 -10.13 4.39
N ALA A 54 0.44 -10.64 3.49
CA ALA A 54 1.87 -10.80 3.75
C ALA A 54 2.53 -9.43 3.90
N HIS A 55 3.29 -9.23 4.97
CA HIS A 55 4.01 -7.99 5.21
C HIS A 55 5.31 -8.25 5.98
N SER A 56 6.27 -7.36 5.78
CA SER A 56 7.50 -7.30 6.57
C SER A 56 7.42 -6.21 7.64
N ASN A 57 8.17 -6.37 8.72
CA ASN A 57 8.17 -5.45 9.85
C ASN A 57 9.47 -4.65 9.89
N HIS A 58 9.39 -3.32 10.00
CA HIS A 58 10.52 -2.42 9.97
C HIS A 58 10.44 -1.42 11.12
N LEU A 59 11.26 -1.62 12.12
CA LEU A 59 11.44 -0.67 13.22
C LEU A 59 12.56 0.31 12.87
N TYR A 60 12.39 1.57 13.22
CA TYR A 60 13.40 2.61 13.04
C TYR A 60 13.36 3.63 14.19
N GLU A 61 14.46 4.34 14.40
CA GLU A 61 14.51 5.41 15.37
C GLU A 61 13.69 6.62 14.86
N TYR A 62 12.64 6.97 15.62
CA TYR A 62 11.74 8.05 15.26
C TYR A 62 12.36 9.40 15.65
N GLU A 63 12.45 10.30 14.69
CA GLU A 63 12.81 11.70 14.92
C GLU A 63 11.55 12.58 14.76
N GLU A 64 11.31 13.46 15.72
CA GLU A 64 10.20 14.41 15.62
C GLU A 64 10.44 15.37 14.44
N HIS A 65 9.41 15.54 13.61
CA HIS A 65 9.48 16.28 12.34
C HIS A 65 10.41 15.71 11.26
N GLY A 66 11.04 14.56 11.47
CA GLY A 66 11.93 13.92 10.50
C GLY A 66 11.23 13.39 9.24
N GLY A 67 9.93 13.09 9.36
CA GLY A 67 9.10 12.65 8.23
C GLY A 67 9.59 11.36 7.57
N THR A 68 9.26 11.20 6.30
CA THR A 68 9.62 10.02 5.51
C THR A 68 11.10 9.94 5.15
N LYS A 69 11.83 11.08 5.19
CA LYS A 69 13.28 11.10 4.96
C LYS A 69 14.04 10.30 6.01
N VAL A 70 13.65 10.45 7.28
CA VAL A 70 14.30 9.71 8.38
C VAL A 70 14.03 8.23 8.23
N SER A 71 12.77 7.81 8.08
CA SER A 71 12.46 6.39 7.92
C SER A 71 13.12 5.77 6.68
N ALA A 72 13.18 6.49 5.56
CA ALA A 72 13.87 6.02 4.36
C ALA A 72 15.37 5.83 4.58
N ARG A 73 16.02 6.80 5.27
CA ARG A 73 17.43 6.71 5.64
C ARG A 73 17.70 5.51 6.57
N GLU A 74 16.92 5.38 7.64
CA GLU A 74 17.10 4.32 8.64
C GLU A 74 16.86 2.91 8.05
N LEU A 75 15.92 2.79 7.13
CA LEU A 75 15.63 1.53 6.44
C LEU A 75 16.54 1.29 5.21
N ASN A 76 17.36 2.26 4.84
CA ASN A 76 18.18 2.22 3.62
C ASN A 76 17.36 1.92 2.35
N VAL A 77 16.23 2.62 2.20
CA VAL A 77 15.31 2.50 1.05
C VAL A 77 15.11 3.87 0.39
N ALA A 78 14.65 3.87 -0.87
CA ALA A 78 14.28 5.12 -1.53
C ALA A 78 13.08 5.77 -0.82
N GLU A 79 13.13 7.09 -0.55
CA GLU A 79 12.01 7.82 0.05
C GLU A 79 10.75 7.72 -0.81
N HIS A 80 10.91 7.55 -2.13
CA HIS A 80 9.82 7.31 -3.07
C HIS A 80 9.02 6.03 -2.75
N ALA A 81 9.66 5.01 -2.20
CA ALA A 81 9.00 3.76 -1.79
C ALA A 81 8.34 3.86 -0.40
N VAL A 82 8.64 4.90 0.37
CA VAL A 82 7.94 5.16 1.63
C VAL A 82 6.63 5.90 1.33
N VAL A 83 5.51 5.34 1.76
CA VAL A 83 4.18 5.90 1.49
C VAL A 83 3.64 6.61 2.72
N LYS A 84 3.33 7.90 2.56
CA LYS A 84 2.65 8.72 3.58
C LYS A 84 1.16 8.42 3.63
N THR A 85 0.63 8.25 4.82
CA THR A 85 -0.81 8.23 5.07
C THR A 85 -1.25 9.60 5.55
N LEU A 86 -1.87 10.36 4.67
CA LEU A 86 -2.32 11.73 4.95
C LEU A 86 -3.81 11.70 5.24
N VAL A 87 -4.20 12.11 6.44
CA VAL A 87 -5.61 12.31 6.82
C VAL A 87 -5.99 13.71 6.42
N MET A 88 -6.94 13.81 5.51
CA MET A 88 -7.41 15.06 4.93
C MET A 88 -8.92 15.18 5.09
N GLU A 89 -9.47 16.35 4.80
CA GLU A 89 -10.91 16.62 4.83
C GLU A 89 -11.34 17.50 3.64
N ASP A 90 -12.60 17.33 3.23
CA ASP A 90 -13.22 18.18 2.23
C ASP A 90 -13.79 19.49 2.84
N GLU A 91 -14.45 20.32 2.03
CA GLU A 91 -15.08 21.56 2.47
C GLU A 91 -16.22 21.38 3.46
N ALA A 92 -16.77 20.18 3.57
CA ALA A 92 -17.81 19.80 4.52
C ALA A 92 -17.26 19.09 5.76
N ALA A 93 -15.93 19.16 5.98
CA ALA A 93 -15.20 18.49 7.05
C ALA A 93 -15.40 16.94 7.04
N LYS A 94 -15.64 16.34 5.88
CA LYS A 94 -15.68 14.88 5.73
C LYS A 94 -14.27 14.34 5.58
N PRO A 95 -13.82 13.43 6.46
CA PRO A 95 -12.47 12.92 6.44
C PRO A 95 -12.25 11.94 5.29
N LEU A 96 -11.03 11.94 4.77
CA LEU A 96 -10.53 11.02 3.77
C LEU A 96 -9.04 10.73 3.98
N ILE A 97 -8.55 9.64 3.43
CA ILE A 97 -7.13 9.28 3.45
C ILE A 97 -6.55 9.42 2.06
N VAL A 98 -5.34 9.98 1.98
CA VAL A 98 -4.53 10.03 0.76
C VAL A 98 -3.22 9.30 0.99
N LEU A 99 -2.91 8.32 0.14
CA LEU A 99 -1.65 7.60 0.12
C LEU A 99 -0.75 8.24 -0.95
N MET A 100 0.39 8.75 -0.52
CA MET A 100 1.31 9.52 -1.37
C MET A 100 2.76 9.12 -1.11
N HIS A 101 3.60 9.15 -2.14
CA HIS A 101 5.06 8.95 -1.99
C HIS A 101 5.68 9.88 -0.95
N GLY A 102 6.70 9.40 -0.24
CA GLY A 102 7.42 10.16 0.78
C GLY A 102 8.02 11.45 0.24
N ASP A 103 8.64 11.39 -0.92
CA ASP A 103 9.32 12.49 -1.61
C ASP A 103 8.38 13.44 -2.38
N ARG A 104 7.07 13.15 -2.46
CA ARG A 104 6.09 13.95 -3.21
C ARG A 104 5.11 14.68 -2.31
N LYS A 105 4.58 15.80 -2.80
CA LYS A 105 3.50 16.57 -2.16
C LYS A 105 2.19 16.35 -2.90
N VAL A 106 1.08 16.42 -2.18
CA VAL A 106 -0.26 16.33 -2.77
C VAL A 106 -0.67 17.68 -3.34
N SER A 107 -1.08 17.70 -4.61
CA SER A 107 -1.85 18.79 -5.20
C SER A 107 -3.29 18.71 -4.69
N THR A 108 -3.62 19.49 -3.67
CA THR A 108 -4.98 19.51 -3.09
C THR A 108 -6.03 19.98 -4.10
N LYS A 109 -5.65 20.86 -5.03
CA LYS A 109 -6.52 21.32 -6.12
C LYS A 109 -6.84 20.18 -7.09
N GLU A 110 -5.82 19.42 -7.51
CA GLU A 110 -5.98 18.33 -8.44
C GLU A 110 -6.75 17.16 -7.80
N LEU A 111 -6.43 16.85 -6.53
CA LEU A 111 -7.16 15.86 -5.76
C LEU A 111 -8.65 16.24 -5.66
N ALA A 112 -8.97 17.47 -5.25
CA ALA A 112 -10.36 17.94 -5.13
C ALA A 112 -11.13 17.79 -6.46
N ARG A 113 -10.49 18.16 -7.59
CA ARG A 113 -11.06 18.01 -8.93
C ARG A 113 -11.39 16.55 -9.25
N GLN A 114 -10.46 15.63 -8.97
CA GLN A 114 -10.63 14.20 -9.31
C GLN A 114 -11.65 13.49 -8.42
N ILE A 115 -11.80 13.90 -7.17
CA ILE A 115 -12.78 13.29 -6.26
C ILE A 115 -14.15 13.99 -6.28
N GLY A 116 -14.28 15.13 -6.98
CA GLY A 116 -15.53 15.82 -7.19
C GLY A 116 -15.97 16.70 -6.01
N VAL A 117 -15.01 17.28 -5.28
CA VAL A 117 -15.27 18.22 -4.18
C VAL A 117 -14.70 19.60 -4.47
N LYS A 118 -15.12 20.63 -3.74
CA LYS A 118 -14.66 22.00 -3.99
C LYS A 118 -13.26 22.26 -3.44
N LYS A 119 -12.93 21.64 -2.31
CA LYS A 119 -11.64 21.86 -1.62
C LYS A 119 -11.26 20.62 -0.82
N VAL A 120 -9.96 20.35 -0.73
CA VAL A 120 -9.39 19.36 0.19
C VAL A 120 -8.25 20.03 0.94
N GLY A 121 -8.12 19.71 2.22
CA GLY A 121 -7.03 20.20 3.07
C GLY A 121 -6.66 19.19 4.16
N PRO A 122 -5.53 19.40 4.85
CA PRO A 122 -5.15 18.52 5.95
C PRO A 122 -6.16 18.62 7.11
N CYS A 123 -6.53 17.48 7.67
CA CYS A 123 -7.28 17.41 8.92
C CYS A 123 -6.44 17.95 10.09
N LYS A 124 -7.10 18.54 11.10
CA LYS A 124 -6.45 18.86 12.36
C LYS A 124 -5.99 17.56 13.05
N PRO A 125 -4.87 17.60 13.81
CA PRO A 125 -4.36 16.40 14.49
C PRO A 125 -5.38 15.68 15.38
N GLU A 126 -6.21 16.43 16.11
CA GLU A 126 -7.25 15.89 16.98
C GLU A 126 -8.34 15.17 16.19
N ASP A 127 -8.72 15.72 15.05
CA ASP A 127 -9.73 15.14 14.18
C ASP A 127 -9.19 13.89 13.48
N ALA A 128 -7.94 13.93 13.03
CA ALA A 128 -7.25 12.76 12.47
C ALA A 128 -7.21 11.61 13.48
N LEU A 129 -6.82 11.88 14.74
CA LEU A 129 -6.82 10.89 15.83
C LEU A 129 -8.24 10.35 16.10
N ARG A 130 -9.24 11.24 16.15
CA ARG A 130 -10.65 10.83 16.38
C ARG A 130 -11.18 9.90 15.30
N HIS A 131 -10.78 10.11 14.05
CA HIS A 131 -11.24 9.32 12.92
C HIS A 131 -10.47 8.02 12.72
N THR A 132 -9.14 8.08 12.83
CA THR A 132 -8.26 6.95 12.53
C THR A 132 -7.92 6.10 13.76
N GLY A 133 -7.89 6.72 14.95
CA GLY A 133 -7.32 6.11 16.15
C GLY A 133 -5.79 6.19 16.22
N TYR A 134 -5.15 6.85 15.27
CA TYR A 134 -3.69 6.98 15.18
C TYR A 134 -3.23 8.42 15.43
N MET A 135 -2.11 8.56 16.13
CA MET A 135 -1.44 9.84 16.26
C MET A 135 -0.74 10.23 14.95
N VAL A 136 -0.64 11.52 14.67
CA VAL A 136 0.14 12.06 13.54
C VAL A 136 1.59 11.57 13.63
N GLY A 137 2.15 11.16 12.50
CA GLY A 137 3.46 10.48 12.42
C GLY A 137 3.39 8.96 12.62
N GLY A 138 2.24 8.44 13.10
CA GLY A 138 1.97 7.01 13.25
C GLY A 138 0.70 6.54 12.51
N CYS A 139 0.12 7.37 11.64
CA CYS A 139 -1.11 7.04 10.92
C CYS A 139 -0.89 5.93 9.91
N SER A 140 -1.70 4.88 10.01
CA SER A 140 -1.81 3.80 9.03
C SER A 140 -3.15 3.87 8.30
N PRO A 141 -3.24 3.45 7.03
CA PRO A 141 -4.53 3.32 6.35
C PRO A 141 -5.26 2.04 6.77
N PHE A 142 -4.56 1.10 7.41
CA PHE A 142 -5.09 -0.18 7.87
C PHE A 142 -5.66 -0.08 9.27
N GLY A 143 -6.79 -0.74 9.54
CA GLY A 143 -7.35 -0.86 10.88
C GLY A 143 -7.73 0.49 11.52
N THR A 144 -8.17 1.46 10.73
CA THR A 144 -8.65 2.75 11.23
C THR A 144 -9.94 2.59 12.03
N LYS A 145 -10.13 3.44 13.05
CA LYS A 145 -11.30 3.41 13.92
C LYS A 145 -12.63 3.60 13.17
N LYS A 146 -12.62 4.41 12.10
CA LYS A 146 -13.75 4.59 11.17
C LYS A 146 -13.30 4.15 9.78
N ILE A 147 -14.22 3.58 9.01
CA ILE A 147 -13.99 3.34 7.59
C ILE A 147 -13.98 4.69 6.89
N LEU A 148 -12.85 5.04 6.29
CA LEU A 148 -12.64 6.29 5.57
C LEU A 148 -12.43 6.02 4.08
N PRO A 149 -12.89 6.90 3.18
CA PRO A 149 -12.52 6.84 1.78
C PRO A 149 -10.99 6.95 1.63
N VAL A 150 -10.39 6.01 0.90
CA VAL A 150 -8.95 5.99 0.63
C VAL A 150 -8.70 6.37 -0.82
N HIS A 151 -7.74 7.25 -1.04
CA HIS A 151 -7.26 7.67 -2.36
C HIS A 151 -5.79 7.31 -2.46
N LEU A 152 -5.40 6.65 -3.55
CA LEU A 152 -4.04 6.16 -3.76
C LEU A 152 -3.45 6.83 -5.00
N GLU A 153 -2.29 7.45 -4.85
CA GLU A 153 -1.52 7.97 -5.99
C GLU A 153 -1.13 6.80 -6.93
N LYS A 154 -1.48 6.95 -8.19
CA LYS A 154 -1.38 5.88 -9.20
C LYS A 154 0.03 5.28 -9.31
N SER A 155 1.05 6.13 -9.29
CA SER A 155 2.45 5.70 -9.46
C SER A 155 2.96 4.80 -8.33
N ILE A 156 2.27 4.74 -7.18
CA ILE A 156 2.57 3.79 -6.11
C ILE A 156 2.41 2.33 -6.59
N LEU A 157 1.51 2.09 -7.54
CA LEU A 157 1.25 0.75 -8.07
C LEU A 157 2.40 0.19 -8.93
N ASP A 158 3.28 1.05 -9.42
CA ASP A 158 4.44 0.68 -10.23
C ASP A 158 5.61 0.16 -9.37
N LEU A 159 5.53 0.30 -8.05
CA LEU A 159 6.57 -0.13 -7.12
C LEU A 159 6.43 -1.63 -6.79
N PRO A 160 7.56 -2.35 -6.64
CA PRO A 160 7.54 -3.76 -6.25
C PRO A 160 7.15 -3.97 -4.78
N LEU A 161 7.47 -3.01 -3.93
CA LEU A 161 7.19 -3.00 -2.49
C LEU A 161 7.07 -1.55 -2.02
N VAL A 162 6.17 -1.30 -1.06
CA VAL A 162 6.05 0.00 -0.38
C VAL A 162 6.14 -0.16 1.11
N TYR A 163 6.70 0.86 1.76
CA TYR A 163 6.86 0.95 3.21
C TYR A 163 5.86 1.97 3.74
N ILE A 164 4.87 1.51 4.49
CA ILE A 164 3.78 2.34 4.99
C ILE A 164 3.67 2.20 6.51
N ASN A 165 3.17 3.24 7.19
CA ASN A 165 3.12 3.22 8.65
C ASN A 165 2.29 2.04 9.19
N GLY A 166 2.88 1.30 10.11
CA GLY A 166 2.29 0.14 10.78
C GLY A 166 1.42 0.49 12.01
N GLY A 167 1.01 1.76 12.18
CA GLY A 167 0.09 2.19 13.23
C GLY A 167 0.76 2.74 14.49
N ARG A 168 2.07 3.02 14.45
CA ARG A 168 2.81 3.74 15.50
C ARG A 168 4.04 4.45 14.93
N ARG A 169 4.50 5.47 15.63
CA ARG A 169 5.76 6.16 15.32
C ARG A 169 6.94 5.19 15.41
N GLY A 170 7.91 5.29 14.50
CA GLY A 170 9.09 4.42 14.47
C GLY A 170 8.81 3.01 13.94
N TYR A 171 7.69 2.81 13.23
CA TYR A 171 7.34 1.49 12.70
C TYR A 171 6.65 1.57 11.35
N LEU A 172 7.24 0.93 10.34
CA LEU A 172 6.64 0.74 9.03
C LEU A 172 6.40 -0.75 8.77
N VAL A 173 5.45 -1.04 7.91
CA VAL A 173 5.25 -2.37 7.30
C VAL A 173 5.54 -2.29 5.82
N GLY A 174 6.29 -3.28 5.31
CA GLY A 174 6.51 -3.46 3.88
C GLY A 174 5.38 -4.31 3.31
N VAL A 175 4.64 -3.79 2.33
CA VAL A 175 3.51 -4.48 1.68
C VAL A 175 3.57 -4.31 0.17
N HIS A 176 3.03 -5.27 -0.55
CA HIS A 176 2.90 -5.13 -2.00
C HIS A 176 1.75 -4.15 -2.33
N PRO A 177 1.93 -3.20 -3.27
CA PRO A 177 0.89 -2.20 -3.59
C PRO A 177 -0.46 -2.80 -3.97
N HIS A 178 -0.46 -3.92 -4.70
CA HIS A 178 -1.70 -4.60 -5.07
C HIS A 178 -2.46 -5.21 -3.88
N ASP A 179 -1.77 -5.53 -2.79
CA ASP A 179 -2.43 -5.96 -1.56
C ASP A 179 -3.20 -4.80 -0.91
N ILE A 180 -2.67 -3.57 -1.02
CA ILE A 180 -3.39 -2.34 -0.61
C ILE A 180 -4.69 -2.17 -1.41
N LEU A 181 -4.63 -2.37 -2.75
CA LEU A 181 -5.81 -2.34 -3.60
C LEU A 181 -6.87 -3.35 -3.16
N SER A 182 -6.43 -4.56 -2.86
CA SER A 182 -7.35 -5.67 -2.53
C SER A 182 -8.13 -5.42 -1.24
N VAL A 183 -7.48 -4.84 -0.21
CA VAL A 183 -8.10 -4.73 1.13
C VAL A 183 -8.70 -3.37 1.43
N LEU A 184 -8.19 -2.28 0.82
CA LEU A 184 -8.70 -0.93 1.05
C LEU A 184 -9.61 -0.42 -0.08
N GLN A 185 -9.54 -1.04 -1.27
CA GLN A 185 -10.30 -0.65 -2.47
C GLN A 185 -10.24 0.86 -2.74
N PRO A 186 -9.01 1.46 -2.77
CA PRO A 186 -8.87 2.89 -2.86
C PRO A 186 -9.31 3.41 -4.24
N LYS A 187 -9.78 4.65 -4.29
CA LYS A 187 -9.90 5.38 -5.55
C LYS A 187 -8.51 5.78 -6.02
N ILE A 188 -8.16 5.42 -7.25
CA ILE A 188 -6.87 5.80 -7.85
C ILE A 188 -6.94 7.25 -8.29
N VAL A 189 -5.89 8.01 -7.96
CA VAL A 189 -5.75 9.44 -8.29
C VAL A 189 -4.34 9.73 -8.80
N GLU A 190 -4.22 10.79 -9.58
CA GLU A 190 -2.94 11.33 -10.08
C GLU A 190 -2.81 12.77 -9.56
N CYS A 191 -2.39 12.91 -8.32
CA CYS A 191 -2.37 14.20 -7.63
C CYS A 191 -1.01 14.55 -7.01
N ALA A 192 0.05 13.80 -7.33
CA ALA A 192 1.40 14.17 -6.97
C ALA A 192 1.81 15.47 -7.67
N LEU A 193 2.32 16.45 -6.90
CA LEU A 193 2.94 17.63 -7.50
C LEU A 193 4.17 17.19 -8.27
N LYS A 194 4.25 17.61 -9.54
CA LYS A 194 5.47 17.51 -10.35
C LYS A 194 6.46 18.51 -9.79
N GLU A 195 7.69 18.06 -9.60
CA GLU A 195 8.82 18.97 -9.34
C GLU A 195 9.15 19.77 -10.58
#